data_b3b32170269ab1d5180f7efd7f688128
#
_entry.id   b3b32170269ab1d5180f7efd7f688128
#
_cell.length_a   1.000
_cell.length_b   1.000
_cell.length_c   1.000
_cell.angle_alpha   90.00
_cell.angle_beta   90.00
_cell.angle_gamma   90.00
#
_symmetry.space_group_name_H-M   'P 1'
#
loop_
_entity.id
_entity.type
_entity.pdbx_description
1 polymer ?
#
loop_
_entity_poly.entity_id
_entity_poly.type
_entity_poly.pdbx_seq_one_letter_code
_entity_poly.pdbx_strand_id
1 'polypeptide(L)'
;MRQRFLAIAACMMLTGCFFGRAPEAKYYTLDYVPAPPAERLERGPYPFTVRLREPTIAEAYRRSQIVYRQSTYQMQFYSYHLWAVDPERMVGDLLFKHLRAARLFDNVTRAAESTPPDFQITCDVRAIEEFDGPDKWYAHLAVEYQMLDERTGDVLWKQFYDLRKSVPQQEPVFVVRELASLISVAHDRLVDELEPVLRDLSQKKGAPPKAR
;
A
#
# COMPACT_ATOMS: atom_id res chain seq x y z
N MET A 1 -12.98 -69.36 -13.40
CA MET A 1 -12.51 -68.28 -14.30
C MET A 1 -13.38 -67.02 -14.25
N ARG A 2 -14.69 -67.09 -14.20
CA ARG A 2 -15.60 -65.92 -14.16
C ARG A 2 -15.41 -64.97 -12.96
N GLN A 3 -15.08 -65.47 -11.75
CA GLN A 3 -14.87 -64.66 -10.56
C GLN A 3 -13.56 -63.80 -10.60
N ARG A 4 -12.53 -64.29 -11.31
CA ARG A 4 -11.26 -63.54 -11.46
C ARG A 4 -11.38 -62.37 -12.45
N PHE A 5 -12.26 -62.51 -13.46
CA PHE A 5 -12.53 -61.41 -14.40
C PHE A 5 -13.38 -60.29 -13.76
N LEU A 6 -14.28 -60.59 -12.84
CA LEU A 6 -15.08 -59.61 -12.10
C LEU A 6 -14.22 -58.79 -11.16
N ALA A 7 -13.21 -59.37 -10.50
CA ALA A 7 -12.29 -58.67 -9.61
C ALA A 7 -11.36 -57.72 -10.36
N ILE A 8 -10.91 -58.08 -11.56
CA ILE A 8 -10.06 -57.19 -12.40
C ILE A 8 -10.89 -56.02 -12.95
N ALA A 9 -12.13 -56.23 -13.37
CA ALA A 9 -13.01 -55.16 -13.83
C ALA A 9 -13.38 -54.14 -12.72
N ALA A 10 -13.55 -54.60 -11.47
CA ALA A 10 -13.80 -53.72 -10.32
C ALA A 10 -12.57 -52.86 -9.95
N CYS A 11 -11.32 -53.36 -10.11
CA CYS A 11 -10.12 -52.57 -9.87
C CYS A 11 -9.88 -51.51 -10.93
N MET A 12 -10.29 -51.69 -12.19
CA MET A 12 -10.14 -50.66 -13.23
C MET A 12 -11.11 -49.48 -13.11
N MET A 13 -12.19 -49.62 -12.38
CA MET A 13 -13.15 -48.51 -12.15
C MET A 13 -12.75 -47.56 -11.04
N LEU A 14 -11.71 -47.85 -10.24
CA LEU A 14 -11.22 -47.02 -9.14
C LEU A 14 -10.08 -46.03 -9.51
N THR A 15 -9.58 -46.05 -10.74
CA THR A 15 -8.49 -45.20 -11.18
C THR A 15 -8.92 -43.91 -11.92
N GLY A 16 -10.22 -43.60 -11.93
CA GLY A 16 -10.82 -42.57 -12.78
C GLY A 16 -11.02 -41.18 -12.19
N CYS A 17 -10.44 -40.80 -11.07
CA CYS A 17 -10.76 -39.49 -10.47
C CYS A 17 -9.56 -38.81 -9.76
N PHE A 18 -8.53 -38.40 -10.49
CA PHE A 18 -7.56 -37.46 -9.87
C PHE A 18 -6.85 -36.54 -10.89
N PHE A 19 -7.50 -36.18 -11.99
CA PHE A 19 -7.03 -35.08 -12.84
C PHE A 19 -7.90 -33.83 -12.63
N GLY A 20 -8.06 -33.39 -11.39
CA GLY A 20 -8.52 -32.04 -11.08
C GLY A 20 -7.42 -31.07 -11.50
N ARG A 21 -7.67 -30.25 -12.53
CA ARG A 21 -6.74 -29.16 -12.91
C ARG A 21 -6.58 -28.26 -11.70
N ALA A 22 -5.37 -28.08 -11.20
CA ALA A 22 -5.11 -27.14 -10.11
C ALA A 22 -5.64 -25.76 -10.52
N PRO A 23 -6.32 -25.04 -9.61
CA PRO A 23 -6.77 -23.67 -9.89
C PRO A 23 -5.58 -22.82 -10.34
N GLU A 24 -5.79 -22.00 -11.35
CA GLU A 24 -4.77 -21.07 -11.85
C GLU A 24 -4.57 -19.92 -10.86
N ALA A 25 -3.32 -19.60 -10.55
CA ALA A 25 -2.99 -18.47 -9.69
C ALA A 25 -3.29 -17.14 -10.40
N LYS A 26 -3.95 -16.23 -9.71
CA LYS A 26 -4.27 -14.88 -10.17
C LYS A 26 -3.36 -13.88 -9.46
N TYR A 27 -2.74 -12.99 -10.23
CA TYR A 27 -1.81 -11.99 -9.72
C TYR A 27 -2.45 -10.60 -9.79
N TYR A 28 -2.26 -9.81 -8.73
CA TYR A 28 -2.86 -8.50 -8.56
C TYR A 28 -1.81 -7.43 -8.32
N THR A 29 -2.07 -6.24 -8.84
CA THR A 29 -1.27 -5.04 -8.61
C THR A 29 -2.14 -3.92 -8.06
N LEU A 30 -1.55 -3.07 -7.22
CA LEU A 30 -2.15 -1.83 -6.78
C LEU A 30 -1.76 -0.72 -7.77
N ASP A 31 -2.74 0.01 -8.30
CA ASP A 31 -2.49 1.20 -9.12
C ASP A 31 -3.65 2.18 -9.02
N TYR A 32 -3.32 3.46 -9.15
CA TYR A 32 -4.26 4.55 -9.34
C TYR A 32 -3.54 5.72 -10.02
N VAL A 33 -4.32 6.64 -10.58
CA VAL A 33 -3.80 7.88 -11.17
C VAL A 33 -4.02 9.01 -10.16
N PRO A 34 -2.95 9.61 -9.60
CA PRO A 34 -3.09 10.77 -8.72
C PRO A 34 -3.79 11.91 -9.46
N ALA A 35 -4.80 12.49 -8.84
CA ALA A 35 -5.40 13.71 -9.35
C ALA A 35 -4.42 14.88 -9.15
N PRO A 36 -4.12 15.68 -10.18
CA PRO A 36 -3.34 16.90 -9.97
C PRO A 36 -4.16 17.85 -9.09
N PRO A 37 -3.60 18.35 -8.00
CA PRO A 37 -4.31 19.30 -7.15
C PRO A 37 -4.43 20.63 -7.88
N ALA A 38 -5.64 20.93 -8.38
CA ALA A 38 -5.92 22.11 -9.21
C ALA A 38 -5.53 23.44 -8.53
N GLU A 39 -5.67 23.53 -7.21
CA GLU A 39 -5.37 24.74 -6.43
C GLU A 39 -3.89 24.89 -6.04
N ARG A 40 -3.12 23.81 -6.03
CA ARG A 40 -1.69 23.84 -5.65
C ARG A 40 -0.77 24.29 -6.78
N LEU A 41 -1.22 24.19 -8.03
CA LEU A 41 -0.46 24.66 -9.18
C LEU A 41 -0.21 26.18 -9.15
N GLU A 42 -1.04 26.95 -8.44
CA GLU A 42 -0.88 28.41 -8.31
C GLU A 42 0.23 28.82 -7.34
N ARG A 43 0.58 27.96 -6.36
CA ARG A 43 1.60 28.28 -5.32
C ARG A 43 3.00 27.76 -5.63
N GLY A 44 3.13 26.86 -6.60
CA GLY A 44 4.40 26.20 -6.95
C GLY A 44 4.90 25.25 -5.84
N PRO A 45 5.98 24.49 -6.11
CA PRO A 45 6.60 23.64 -5.11
C PRO A 45 7.28 24.46 -4.01
N TYR A 46 7.26 23.92 -2.77
CA TYR A 46 8.08 24.46 -1.69
C TYR A 46 9.56 24.14 -1.97
N PRO A 47 10.50 25.06 -1.66
CA PRO A 47 11.94 24.95 -2.01
C PRO A 47 12.67 23.94 -1.09
N PHE A 48 12.17 22.71 -1.08
CA PHE A 48 12.68 21.60 -0.28
C PHE A 48 12.83 20.34 -1.14
N THR A 49 13.88 19.58 -0.86
CA THR A 49 14.08 18.24 -1.38
C THR A 49 13.68 17.22 -0.32
N VAL A 50 12.86 16.25 -0.70
CA VAL A 50 12.43 15.15 0.19
C VAL A 50 12.91 13.81 -0.36
N ARG A 51 13.44 12.96 0.52
CA ARG A 51 13.77 11.57 0.22
C ARG A 51 12.70 10.63 0.79
N LEU A 52 12.12 9.82 -0.07
CA LEU A 52 11.26 8.73 0.36
C LEU A 52 12.13 7.54 0.77
N ARG A 53 12.00 7.11 2.02
CA ARG A 53 12.65 5.90 2.54
C ARG A 53 11.93 4.65 1.99
N GLU A 54 12.66 3.52 1.96
CA GLU A 54 12.03 2.23 1.66
C GLU A 54 10.88 1.98 2.63
N PRO A 55 9.67 1.69 2.12
CA PRO A 55 8.52 1.40 2.97
C PRO A 55 8.74 0.14 3.80
N THR A 56 8.14 0.09 4.98
CA THR A 56 8.08 -1.10 5.81
C THR A 56 6.66 -1.64 5.87
N ILE A 57 6.53 -2.92 6.20
CA ILE A 57 5.23 -3.58 6.35
C ILE A 57 5.26 -4.52 7.55
N ALA A 58 4.14 -4.61 8.27
CA ALA A 58 4.01 -5.57 9.35
C ALA A 58 4.18 -7.01 8.82
N GLU A 59 4.93 -7.83 9.56
CA GLU A 59 5.40 -9.16 9.13
C GLU A 59 4.27 -10.08 8.66
N ALA A 60 3.08 -9.94 9.24
CA ALA A 60 1.90 -10.70 8.84
C ALA A 60 1.49 -10.49 7.37
N TYR A 61 1.82 -9.33 6.79
CA TYR A 61 1.49 -8.93 5.43
C TYR A 61 2.68 -8.99 4.47
N ARG A 62 3.89 -9.32 4.94
CA ARG A 62 5.10 -9.49 4.11
C ARG A 62 5.06 -10.84 3.39
N ARG A 63 4.18 -10.95 2.42
CA ARG A 63 3.95 -12.18 1.66
C ARG A 63 3.30 -11.91 0.31
N SER A 64 3.41 -12.86 -0.59
CA SER A 64 2.77 -12.78 -1.90
C SER A 64 1.26 -13.03 -1.84
N GLN A 65 0.74 -13.76 -0.83
CA GLN A 65 -0.68 -14.04 -0.74
C GLN A 65 -1.46 -12.82 -0.24
N ILE A 66 -2.60 -12.53 -0.87
CA ILE A 66 -3.56 -11.58 -0.32
C ILE A 66 -4.07 -12.13 1.01
N VAL A 67 -4.05 -11.27 2.02
CA VAL A 67 -4.51 -11.59 3.38
C VAL A 67 -5.99 -11.26 3.49
N TYR A 68 -6.75 -12.13 4.14
CA TYR A 68 -8.11 -11.84 4.55
C TYR A 68 -8.35 -12.22 6.01
N ARG A 69 -9.30 -11.53 6.65
CA ARG A 69 -9.57 -11.66 8.06
C ARG A 69 -11.07 -11.78 8.29
N GLN A 70 -11.48 -12.86 8.96
CA GLN A 70 -12.90 -13.11 9.30
C GLN A 70 -13.25 -12.63 10.72
N SER A 71 -12.25 -12.37 11.53
CA SER A 71 -12.41 -11.81 12.87
C SER A 71 -11.11 -11.12 13.31
N THR A 72 -11.14 -10.41 14.43
CA THR A 72 -9.95 -9.80 15.04
C THR A 72 -8.86 -10.83 15.37
N TYR A 73 -9.25 -12.07 15.63
CA TYR A 73 -8.34 -13.12 16.12
C TYR A 73 -7.91 -14.11 15.03
N GLN A 74 -8.53 -14.09 13.85
CA GLN A 74 -8.30 -15.08 12.81
C GLN A 74 -7.89 -14.43 11.50
N MET A 75 -6.68 -14.71 11.06
CA MET A 75 -6.10 -14.28 9.80
C MET A 75 -5.93 -15.50 8.87
N GLN A 76 -6.24 -15.33 7.60
CA GLN A 76 -6.14 -16.35 6.57
C GLN A 76 -5.47 -15.79 5.30
N PHE A 77 -5.07 -16.67 4.40
CA PHE A 77 -4.32 -16.33 3.20
C PHE A 77 -4.93 -17.03 1.99
N TYR A 78 -5.11 -16.29 0.92
CA TYR A 78 -5.55 -16.87 -0.34
C TYR A 78 -4.47 -17.75 -0.96
N SER A 79 -4.83 -18.99 -1.37
CA SER A 79 -3.88 -19.89 -2.01
C SER A 79 -3.56 -19.51 -3.45
N TYR A 80 -4.51 -18.88 -4.15
CA TYR A 80 -4.44 -18.61 -5.61
C TYR A 80 -4.66 -17.14 -5.98
N HIS A 81 -4.76 -16.25 -5.00
CA HIS A 81 -4.84 -14.79 -5.22
C HIS A 81 -3.61 -14.15 -4.59
N LEU A 82 -2.71 -13.69 -5.46
CA LEU A 82 -1.36 -13.30 -5.07
C LEU A 82 -1.06 -11.86 -5.51
N TRP A 83 -0.27 -11.16 -4.74
CA TRP A 83 0.34 -9.92 -5.18
C TRP A 83 1.38 -10.22 -6.26
N ALA A 84 1.40 -9.45 -7.33
CA ALA A 84 2.41 -9.57 -8.39
C ALA A 84 3.77 -9.01 -7.98
N VAL A 85 3.77 -8.08 -7.02
CA VAL A 85 4.94 -7.45 -6.40
C VAL A 85 4.67 -7.33 -4.90
N ASP A 86 5.70 -7.29 -4.08
CA ASP A 86 5.56 -7.11 -2.64
C ASP A 86 4.71 -5.87 -2.31
N PRO A 87 3.69 -5.98 -1.44
CA PRO A 87 2.73 -4.91 -1.21
C PRO A 87 3.35 -3.62 -0.70
N GLU A 88 4.39 -3.68 0.16
CA GLU A 88 5.12 -2.48 0.62
C GLU A 88 5.78 -1.72 -0.53
N ARG A 89 6.33 -2.44 -1.53
CA ARG A 89 6.93 -1.80 -2.70
C ARG A 89 5.88 -1.10 -3.55
N MET A 90 4.73 -1.75 -3.77
CA MET A 90 3.62 -1.12 -4.52
C MET A 90 3.11 0.14 -3.83
N VAL A 91 2.92 0.10 -2.50
CA VAL A 91 2.51 1.29 -1.73
C VAL A 91 3.55 2.41 -1.83
N GLY A 92 4.84 2.08 -1.71
CA GLY A 92 5.93 3.04 -1.86
C GLY A 92 6.02 3.64 -3.27
N ASP A 93 5.81 2.83 -4.31
CA ASP A 93 5.80 3.30 -5.70
C ASP A 93 4.65 4.27 -5.95
N LEU A 94 3.47 3.96 -5.39
CA LEU A 94 2.31 4.84 -5.47
C LEU A 94 2.52 6.13 -4.68
N LEU A 95 3.14 6.08 -3.50
CA LEU A 95 3.48 7.27 -2.72
C LEU A 95 4.45 8.17 -3.48
N PHE A 96 5.50 7.60 -4.08
CA PHE A 96 6.45 8.35 -4.89
C PHE A 96 5.79 9.03 -6.09
N LYS A 97 4.96 8.27 -6.83
CA LYS A 97 4.16 8.77 -7.95
C LYS A 97 3.24 9.91 -7.52
N HIS A 98 2.59 9.76 -6.36
CA HIS A 98 1.65 10.73 -5.82
C HIS A 98 2.33 12.03 -5.38
N LEU A 99 3.41 11.95 -4.61
CA LEU A 99 4.17 13.13 -4.15
C LEU A 99 4.74 13.95 -5.33
N ARG A 100 5.22 13.28 -6.39
CA ARG A 100 5.67 13.96 -7.61
C ARG A 100 4.52 14.63 -8.35
N ALA A 101 3.37 13.97 -8.46
CA ALA A 101 2.19 14.54 -9.11
C ALA A 101 1.64 15.74 -8.32
N ALA A 102 1.67 15.68 -7.00
CA ALA A 102 1.22 16.75 -6.11
C ALA A 102 2.06 18.03 -6.21
N ARG A 103 3.30 17.97 -6.74
CA ARG A 103 4.21 19.12 -6.84
C ARG A 103 4.37 19.90 -5.54
N LEU A 104 4.33 19.20 -4.41
CA LEU A 104 4.45 19.81 -3.09
C LEU A 104 5.90 20.20 -2.76
N PHE A 105 6.86 19.39 -3.24
CA PHE A 105 8.31 19.59 -3.06
C PHE A 105 8.96 19.96 -4.39
N ASP A 106 10.04 20.72 -4.33
CA ASP A 106 10.87 21.02 -5.50
C ASP A 106 11.47 19.75 -6.10
N ASN A 107 11.94 18.85 -5.22
CA ASN A 107 12.44 17.55 -5.65
C ASN A 107 11.95 16.42 -4.71
N VAL A 108 11.57 15.28 -5.30
CA VAL A 108 11.24 14.03 -4.60
C VAL A 108 12.15 12.93 -5.11
N THR A 109 12.97 12.36 -4.24
CA THR A 109 13.96 11.35 -4.58
C THR A 109 13.82 10.08 -3.74
N ARG A 110 14.38 8.97 -4.24
CA ARG A 110 14.58 7.71 -3.50
C ARG A 110 16.06 7.39 -3.36
N ALA A 111 16.88 7.97 -4.24
CA ALA A 111 18.31 7.70 -4.26
C ALA A 111 19.05 8.48 -3.16
N ALA A 112 20.18 7.94 -2.74
CA ALA A 112 21.16 8.69 -2.01
C ALA A 112 21.86 9.61 -3.02
N GLU A 113 21.53 10.89 -3.00
CA GLU A 113 22.17 11.92 -3.82
C GLU A 113 23.40 12.49 -3.11
N SER A 114 24.29 13.13 -3.88
CA SER A 114 25.49 13.78 -3.32
C SER A 114 25.13 14.95 -2.38
N THR A 115 23.98 15.58 -2.59
CA THR A 115 23.43 16.60 -1.69
C THR A 115 22.38 15.96 -0.78
N PRO A 116 22.51 16.04 0.56
CA PRO A 116 21.50 15.55 1.47
C PRO A 116 20.15 16.24 1.23
N PRO A 117 19.02 15.53 1.28
CA PRO A 117 17.70 16.14 1.21
C PRO A 117 17.44 17.00 2.46
N ASP A 118 16.45 17.89 2.40
CA ASP A 118 15.99 18.63 3.59
C ASP A 118 15.24 17.71 4.54
N PHE A 119 14.41 16.80 3.99
CA PHE A 119 13.54 15.91 4.76
C PHE A 119 13.57 14.46 4.28
N GLN A 120 13.14 13.55 5.16
CA GLN A 120 12.80 12.17 4.83
C GLN A 120 11.31 11.93 5.07
N ILE A 121 10.68 11.14 4.21
CA ILE A 121 9.34 10.58 4.47
C ILE A 121 9.49 9.07 4.62
N THR A 122 8.93 8.54 5.72
CA THR A 122 8.77 7.11 5.97
C THR A 122 7.33 6.68 5.76
N CYS A 123 7.13 5.44 5.37
CA CYS A 123 5.84 4.80 5.19
C CYS A 123 5.88 3.42 5.84
N ASP A 124 5.00 3.16 6.79
CA ASP A 124 4.91 1.89 7.49
C ASP A 124 3.48 1.32 7.38
N VAL A 125 3.34 0.25 6.60
CA VAL A 125 2.07 -0.43 6.35
C VAL A 125 1.77 -1.37 7.50
N ARG A 126 0.79 -1.03 8.35
CA ARG A 126 0.36 -1.82 9.50
C ARG A 126 -0.66 -2.89 9.16
N ALA A 127 -1.53 -2.60 8.17
CA ALA A 127 -2.46 -3.57 7.61
C ALA A 127 -2.77 -3.26 6.16
N ILE A 128 -2.88 -4.29 5.35
CA ILE A 128 -3.35 -4.28 3.97
C ILE A 128 -4.07 -5.60 3.71
N GLU A 129 -5.37 -5.61 3.85
CA GLU A 129 -6.13 -6.85 3.93
C GLU A 129 -7.57 -6.70 3.47
N GLU A 130 -8.20 -7.82 3.20
CA GLU A 130 -9.64 -7.97 3.15
C GLU A 130 -10.16 -8.27 4.56
N PHE A 131 -11.25 -7.65 4.94
CA PHE A 131 -11.97 -7.97 6.18
C PHE A 131 -13.38 -8.46 5.85
N ASP A 132 -13.65 -9.73 6.16
CA ASP A 132 -14.94 -10.38 5.95
C ASP A 132 -15.86 -10.06 7.12
N GLY A 133 -16.77 -9.11 6.93
CA GLY A 133 -17.86 -8.87 7.85
C GLY A 133 -19.00 -9.87 7.62
N PRO A 134 -19.97 -9.95 8.55
CA PRO A 134 -21.10 -10.88 8.45
C PRO A 134 -21.92 -10.72 7.16
N ASP A 135 -22.09 -9.48 6.70
CA ASP A 135 -22.96 -9.17 5.56
C ASP A 135 -22.19 -8.74 4.30
N LYS A 136 -20.95 -8.26 4.44
CA LYS A 136 -20.15 -7.73 3.33
C LYS A 136 -18.67 -7.70 3.64
N TRP A 137 -17.87 -7.72 2.58
CA TRP A 137 -16.43 -7.56 2.66
C TRP A 137 -16.03 -6.08 2.70
N TYR A 138 -14.87 -5.83 3.30
CA TYR A 138 -14.23 -4.53 3.34
C TYR A 138 -12.79 -4.63 2.90
N ALA A 139 -12.32 -3.66 2.14
CA ALA A 139 -10.91 -3.37 2.03
C ALA A 139 -10.48 -2.60 3.28
N HIS A 140 -9.36 -2.99 3.89
CA HIS A 140 -8.81 -2.38 5.09
C HIS A 140 -7.34 -2.01 4.87
N LEU A 141 -7.01 -0.75 5.07
CA LEU A 141 -5.67 -0.19 5.01
C LEU A 141 -5.37 0.53 6.33
N ALA A 142 -4.30 0.12 7.01
CA ALA A 142 -3.73 0.87 8.12
C ALA A 142 -2.29 1.22 7.78
N VAL A 143 -1.94 2.51 7.78
CA VAL A 143 -0.63 3.00 7.36
C VAL A 143 -0.21 4.20 8.19
N GLU A 144 1.06 4.25 8.56
CA GLU A 144 1.67 5.36 9.27
C GLU A 144 2.69 6.06 8.37
N TYR A 145 2.62 7.38 8.33
CA TYR A 145 3.61 8.22 7.65
C TYR A 145 4.27 9.15 8.65
N GLN A 146 5.56 9.44 8.42
CA GLN A 146 6.30 10.43 9.20
C GLN A 146 7.14 11.27 8.24
N MET A 147 7.26 12.56 8.52
CA MET A 147 8.27 13.45 7.90
C MET A 147 9.28 13.83 8.96
N LEU A 148 10.56 13.59 8.65
CA LEU A 148 11.68 13.87 9.54
C LEU A 148 12.60 14.91 8.91
N ASP A 149 13.19 15.78 9.75
CA ASP A 149 14.33 16.60 9.34
C ASP A 149 15.55 15.69 9.11
N GLU A 150 16.16 15.76 7.92
CA GLU A 150 17.30 14.90 7.57
C GLU A 150 18.51 15.15 8.46
N ARG A 151 18.74 16.39 8.87
CA ARG A 151 19.93 16.82 9.62
C ARG A 151 19.84 16.49 11.11
N THR A 152 18.64 16.65 11.73
CA THR A 152 18.45 16.44 13.18
C THR A 152 17.84 15.09 13.52
N GLY A 153 17.11 14.47 12.58
CA GLY A 153 16.32 13.28 12.82
C GLY A 153 15.01 13.55 13.56
N ASP A 154 14.67 14.82 13.82
CA ASP A 154 13.43 15.20 14.50
C ASP A 154 12.21 14.88 13.63
N VAL A 155 11.18 14.35 14.26
CA VAL A 155 9.88 14.13 13.61
C VAL A 155 9.13 15.45 13.53
N LEU A 156 8.99 15.99 12.33
CA LEU A 156 8.28 17.24 12.07
C LEU A 156 6.79 17.07 11.89
N TRP A 157 6.38 15.91 11.39
CA TRP A 157 4.99 15.55 11.20
C TRP A 157 4.86 14.02 11.23
N LYS A 158 3.74 13.55 11.79
CA LYS A 158 3.43 12.12 11.90
C LYS A 158 1.93 11.94 11.88
N GLN A 159 1.45 10.97 11.08
CA GLN A 159 0.05 10.61 11.03
C GLN A 159 -0.16 9.12 10.78
N PHE A 160 -1.19 8.59 11.41
CA PHE A 160 -1.67 7.22 11.23
C PHE A 160 -3.07 7.25 10.64
N TYR A 161 -3.27 6.52 9.55
CA TYR A 161 -4.57 6.35 8.90
C TYR A 161 -4.99 4.89 9.03
N ASP A 162 -6.17 4.68 9.59
CA ASP A 162 -6.87 3.39 9.63
C ASP A 162 -8.15 3.56 8.82
N LEU A 163 -8.19 3.01 7.62
CA LEU A 163 -9.22 3.25 6.61
C LEU A 163 -9.88 1.95 6.19
N ARG A 164 -11.22 1.98 6.12
CA ARG A 164 -12.02 0.85 5.64
C ARG A 164 -13.01 1.31 4.59
N LYS A 165 -13.22 0.46 3.58
CA LYS A 165 -14.19 0.71 2.52
C LYS A 165 -14.90 -0.58 2.15
N SER A 166 -16.24 -0.54 2.08
CA SER A 166 -17.01 -1.70 1.68
C SER A 166 -16.74 -2.09 0.24
N VAL A 167 -16.66 -3.38 0.00
CA VAL A 167 -16.41 -3.96 -1.33
C VAL A 167 -17.76 -4.27 -1.98
N PRO A 168 -18.00 -3.84 -3.23
CA PRO A 168 -19.31 -3.98 -3.87
C PRO A 168 -19.66 -5.43 -4.24
N GLN A 169 -18.65 -6.26 -4.48
CA GLN A 169 -18.80 -7.69 -4.80
C GLN A 169 -17.75 -8.50 -4.04
N GLN A 170 -18.14 -9.66 -3.55
CA GLN A 170 -17.28 -10.54 -2.76
C GLN A 170 -16.28 -11.31 -3.65
N GLU A 171 -15.38 -10.55 -4.30
CA GLU A 171 -14.29 -11.07 -5.10
C GLU A 171 -12.98 -10.29 -4.82
N PRO A 172 -11.82 -10.96 -4.73
CA PRO A 172 -10.54 -10.31 -4.42
C PRO A 172 -10.15 -9.15 -5.34
N VAL A 173 -10.55 -9.17 -6.62
CA VAL A 173 -10.27 -8.06 -7.55
C VAL A 173 -10.90 -6.74 -7.10
N PHE A 174 -12.10 -6.79 -6.51
CA PHE A 174 -12.76 -5.61 -5.98
C PHE A 174 -12.15 -5.14 -4.66
N VAL A 175 -11.64 -6.08 -3.85
CA VAL A 175 -10.85 -5.73 -2.65
C VAL A 175 -9.61 -4.96 -3.05
N VAL A 176 -8.84 -5.45 -4.02
CA VAL A 176 -7.63 -4.79 -4.53
C VAL A 176 -7.93 -3.39 -5.08
N ARG A 177 -9.03 -3.24 -5.82
CA ARG A 177 -9.48 -1.93 -6.32
C ARG A 177 -9.79 -0.96 -5.19
N GLU A 178 -10.51 -1.42 -4.16
CA GLU A 178 -10.85 -0.56 -3.03
C GLU A 178 -9.62 -0.26 -2.14
N LEU A 179 -8.66 -1.20 -2.01
CA LEU A 179 -7.37 -0.93 -1.38
C LEU A 179 -6.59 0.17 -2.12
N ALA A 180 -6.52 0.12 -3.45
CA ALA A 180 -5.90 1.17 -4.25
C ALA A 180 -6.58 2.54 -4.04
N SER A 181 -7.91 2.55 -3.94
CA SER A 181 -8.69 3.75 -3.60
C SER A 181 -8.37 4.29 -2.20
N LEU A 182 -8.24 3.41 -1.18
CA LEU A 182 -7.87 3.81 0.18
C LEU A 182 -6.45 4.37 0.24
N ILE A 183 -5.51 3.79 -0.50
CA ILE A 183 -4.13 4.29 -0.62
C ILE A 183 -4.14 5.70 -1.24
N SER A 184 -4.92 5.92 -2.31
CA SER A 184 -5.08 7.27 -2.89
C SER A 184 -5.59 8.27 -1.87
N VAL A 185 -6.63 7.93 -1.11
CA VAL A 185 -7.19 8.79 -0.04
C VAL A 185 -6.15 9.08 1.04
N ALA A 186 -5.37 8.08 1.46
CA ALA A 186 -4.31 8.27 2.46
C ALA A 186 -3.22 9.23 1.95
N HIS A 187 -2.82 9.10 0.67
CA HIS A 187 -1.83 9.98 0.06
C HIS A 187 -2.34 11.40 -0.18
N ASP A 188 -3.62 11.58 -0.55
CA ASP A 188 -4.24 12.90 -0.65
C ASP A 188 -4.21 13.62 0.71
N ARG A 189 -4.63 12.94 1.78
CA ARG A 189 -4.60 13.48 3.15
C ARG A 189 -3.18 13.83 3.60
N LEU A 190 -2.21 12.95 3.34
CA LEU A 190 -0.80 13.22 3.63
C LEU A 190 -0.35 14.54 2.99
N VAL A 191 -0.66 14.74 1.71
CA VAL A 191 -0.27 15.96 0.98
C VAL A 191 -0.96 17.18 1.56
N ASP A 192 -2.27 17.08 1.87
CA ASP A 192 -3.04 18.17 2.47
C ASP A 192 -2.53 18.58 3.86
N GLU A 193 -2.13 17.60 4.67
CA GLU A 193 -1.60 17.84 6.01
C GLU A 193 -0.14 18.31 6.01
N LEU A 194 0.67 17.93 5.02
CA LEU A 194 2.04 18.40 4.89
C LEU A 194 2.13 19.84 4.39
N GLU A 195 1.18 20.31 3.59
CA GLU A 195 1.23 21.65 3.01
C GLU A 195 1.39 22.77 4.06
N PRO A 196 0.58 22.85 5.13
CA PRO A 196 0.73 23.88 6.16
C PRO A 196 2.09 23.78 6.88
N VAL A 197 2.59 22.57 7.13
CA VAL A 197 3.90 22.36 7.77
C VAL A 197 5.02 22.91 6.91
N LEU A 198 5.02 22.60 5.62
CA LEU A 198 6.03 23.07 4.67
C LEU A 198 5.98 24.60 4.48
N ARG A 199 4.78 25.17 4.50
CA ARG A 199 4.57 26.62 4.45
C ARG A 199 5.24 27.32 5.62
N ASP A 200 5.03 26.85 6.83
CA ASP A 200 5.66 27.40 8.05
C ASP A 200 7.18 27.25 8.02
N LEU A 201 7.68 26.10 7.58
CA LEU A 201 9.14 25.86 7.44
C LEU A 201 9.76 26.76 6.37
N SER A 202 9.07 26.98 5.26
CA SER A 202 9.53 27.88 4.19
C SER A 202 9.62 29.32 4.65
N GLN A 203 8.63 29.79 5.42
CA GLN A 203 8.67 31.16 6.01
C GLN A 203 9.83 31.33 6.99
N LYS A 204 10.12 30.31 7.80
CA LYS A 204 11.26 30.32 8.74
C LYS A 204 12.61 30.29 8.02
N LYS A 205 12.72 29.57 6.90
CA LYS A 205 13.95 29.51 6.08
C LYS A 205 14.24 30.84 5.39
N GLY A 206 13.22 31.62 4.98
CA GLY A 206 13.31 32.93 4.37
C GLY A 206 13.45 34.09 5.36
N ALA A 207 13.27 33.87 6.65
CA ALA A 207 13.45 34.92 7.67
C ALA A 207 14.96 35.18 7.94
N PRO A 208 15.40 36.44 8.02
CA PRO A 208 16.80 36.75 8.38
C PRO A 208 17.12 36.15 9.76
N PRO A 209 18.36 35.67 10.00
CA PRO A 209 18.74 35.09 11.29
C PRO A 209 18.48 36.13 12.40
N LYS A 210 17.74 35.69 13.45
CA LYS A 210 17.57 36.56 14.63
C LYS A 210 18.93 36.93 15.16
N ALA A 211 19.25 38.24 15.15
CA ALA A 211 20.45 38.79 15.78
C ALA A 211 20.49 38.31 17.26
N ARG A 212 21.61 37.71 17.65
CA ARG A 212 21.91 37.34 19.04
C ARG A 212 22.22 38.57 19.85
#